data_007972291a842f0c547653e56ca04ce7
#
_entry.id   007972291a842f0c547653e56ca04ce7
#
_cell.length_a   1.000
_cell.length_b   1.000
_cell.length_c   1.000
_cell.angle_alpha   90.00
_cell.angle_beta   90.00
_cell.angle_gamma   90.00
#
_symmetry.space_group_name_H-M   'P 1'
#
loop_
_entity.id
_entity.type
_entity.pdbx_description
1 polymer ?
#
loop_
_entity_poly.entity_id
_entity_poly.type
_entity_poly.pdbx_seq_one_letter_code
_entity_poly.pdbx_strand_id
1 'polypeptide(L)' 'MEESFYVKVNGIIYEVIPEENNTYTIFKWGVEYTQIVRNKNLKWMRIDYKTDQPIVEVNDEVEDIGEAIVNHLA' A
#
# COMPACT_ATOMS: atom_id res chain seq x y z
N MET A 1 -9.08 -14.00 -6.69
CA MET A 1 -7.81 -13.29 -6.42
C MET A 1 -7.66 -12.16 -7.41
N GLU A 2 -7.39 -10.96 -6.93
CA GLU A 2 -7.24 -9.82 -7.80
C GLU A 2 -5.85 -9.75 -8.39
N GLU A 3 -5.76 -9.21 -9.60
CA GLU A 3 -4.48 -9.08 -10.28
C GLU A 3 -3.71 -7.88 -9.76
N SER A 4 -2.39 -7.97 -9.85
CA SER A 4 -1.55 -6.82 -9.52
C SER A 4 -1.74 -5.71 -10.55
N PHE A 5 -1.42 -4.51 -10.13
CA PHE A 5 -1.52 -3.34 -11.01
C PHE A 5 -0.43 -2.33 -10.60
N TYR A 6 -0.28 -1.29 -11.39
CA TYR A 6 0.74 -0.27 -11.15
C TYR A 6 0.07 1.08 -10.88
N VAL A 7 0.65 1.82 -9.94
CA VAL A 7 0.25 3.21 -9.70
C VAL A 7 1.50 4.09 -9.75
N LYS A 8 1.33 5.32 -10.19
CA LYS A 8 2.43 6.29 -10.26
C LYS A 8 2.17 7.37 -9.23
N VAL A 9 3.13 7.57 -8.33
CA VAL A 9 3.01 8.54 -7.25
C VAL A 9 4.30 9.36 -7.21
N ASN A 10 4.20 10.66 -7.38
CA ASN A 10 5.34 11.58 -7.35
C ASN A 10 6.49 11.14 -8.26
N GLY A 11 6.13 10.65 -9.46
CA GLY A 11 7.13 10.21 -10.45
C GLY A 11 7.66 8.82 -10.26
N ILE A 12 7.25 8.11 -9.21
CA ILE A 12 7.70 6.74 -8.92
C ILE A 12 6.57 5.77 -9.26
N ILE A 13 6.91 4.69 -9.94
CA ILE A 13 5.94 3.64 -10.27
C ILE A 13 6.04 2.54 -9.23
N TYR A 14 4.90 2.23 -8.62
CA TYR A 14 4.79 1.14 -7.64
C TYR A 14 3.95 0.03 -8.23
N GLU A 15 4.36 -1.21 -8.02
CA GLU A 15 3.49 -2.35 -8.30
C GLU A 15 2.72 -2.67 -7.03
N VAL A 16 1.42 -2.89 -7.18
CA VAL A 16 0.51 -3.16 -6.06
C VAL A 16 -0.08 -4.54 -6.23
N ILE A 17 0.13 -5.38 -5.24
CA ILE A 17 -0.43 -6.73 -5.23
C ILE A 17 -1.49 -6.80 -4.14
N PRO A 18 -2.79 -6.89 -4.51
CA PRO A 18 -3.85 -7.01 -3.51
C PRO A 18 -3.72 -8.30 -2.72
N GLU A 19 -3.88 -8.20 -1.42
CA GLU A 19 -3.90 -9.33 -0.51
C GLU A 19 -5.25 -9.36 0.20
N GLU A 20 -5.37 -10.17 1.24
CA GLU A 20 -6.60 -10.25 2.01
C GLU A 20 -6.72 -9.09 3.00
N ASN A 21 -7.97 -8.82 3.43
CA ASN A 21 -8.25 -7.88 4.53
C ASN A 21 -7.76 -6.45 4.27
N ASN A 22 -7.99 -5.95 3.04
CA ASN A 22 -7.61 -4.59 2.66
C ASN A 22 -6.11 -4.33 2.80
N THR A 23 -5.31 -5.38 2.63
CA THR A 23 -3.86 -5.32 2.69
C THR A 23 -3.31 -5.38 1.27
N TYR A 24 -2.24 -4.65 1.02
CA TYR A 24 -1.60 -4.60 -0.29
C TYR A 24 -0.10 -4.69 -0.11
N THR A 25 0.54 -5.54 -0.93
CA THR A 25 2.00 -5.61 -0.98
C THR A 25 2.49 -4.65 -2.04
N ILE A 26 3.44 -3.81 -1.69
CA ILE A 26 3.94 -2.74 -2.56
C ILE A 26 5.36 -3.06 -2.97
N PHE A 27 5.60 -3.05 -4.29
CA PHE A 27 6.94 -3.17 -4.87
C PHE A 27 7.35 -1.83 -5.43
N LYS A 28 8.60 -1.47 -5.19
CA LYS A 28 9.21 -0.23 -5.65
C LYS A 28 10.48 -0.59 -6.38
N TRP A 29 10.58 -0.20 -7.64
CA TRP A 29 11.72 -0.55 -8.50
C TRP A 29 11.98 -2.05 -8.58
N GLY A 30 10.90 -2.85 -8.63
CA GLY A 30 11.00 -4.29 -8.75
C GLY A 30 11.37 -5.03 -7.49
N VAL A 31 11.46 -4.33 -6.34
CA VAL A 31 11.82 -4.94 -5.06
C VAL A 31 10.67 -4.73 -4.09
N GLU A 32 10.35 -5.76 -3.31
CA GLU A 32 9.31 -5.62 -2.30
C GLU A 32 9.73 -4.53 -1.31
N TYR A 33 8.86 -3.55 -1.15
CA TYR A 33 9.15 -2.36 -0.34
C TYR A 33 8.46 -2.44 1.00
N THR A 34 7.13 -2.63 1.01
CA THR A 34 6.36 -2.69 2.25
C THR A 34 4.99 -3.29 1.96
N GLN A 35 4.29 -3.65 3.03
CA GLN A 35 2.86 -3.92 2.95
C GLN A 35 2.11 -2.79 3.62
N ILE A 36 0.95 -2.42 3.07
CA ILE A 36 0.12 -1.39 3.63
C ILE A 36 -1.29 -1.93 3.83
N VAL A 37 -2.00 -1.34 4.78
CA VAL A 37 -3.38 -1.73 5.09
C VAL A 37 -4.20 -0.48 5.29
N ARG A 38 -5.48 -0.53 4.89
CA ARG A 38 -6.43 0.54 5.11
C ARG A 38 -7.25 0.20 6.34
N ASN A 39 -7.18 1.05 7.36
CA ASN A 39 -7.91 0.78 8.61
C ASN A 39 -9.38 1.24 8.52
N LYS A 40 -10.12 1.05 9.61
CA LYS A 40 -11.55 1.39 9.66
C LYS A 40 -11.82 2.88 9.44
N ASN A 41 -10.87 3.73 9.76
CA ASN A 41 -10.99 5.17 9.61
C ASN A 41 -10.49 5.64 8.25
N LEU A 42 -10.31 4.71 7.30
CA LEU A 42 -9.88 4.97 5.93
C LEU A 42 -8.48 5.56 5.85
N LYS A 43 -7.66 5.29 6.86
CA LYS A 43 -6.26 5.70 6.88
C LYS A 43 -5.37 4.54 6.46
N TRP A 44 -4.28 4.87 5.80
CA TRP A 44 -3.33 3.89 5.32
C TRP A 44 -2.13 3.81 6.26
N MET A 45 -1.68 2.59 6.55
CA MET A 45 -0.58 2.34 7.49
C MET A 45 0.30 1.24 6.94
N ARG A 46 1.60 1.33 7.19
CA ARG A 46 2.50 0.23 6.89
C ARG A 46 2.29 -0.89 7.91
N ILE A 47 2.59 -2.10 7.49
CA ILE A 47 2.57 -3.26 8.39
C ILE A 47 4.01 -3.64 8.70
N ASP A 48 4.31 -3.78 9.99
CA ASP A 48 5.62 -4.24 10.44
C ASP A 48 5.76 -5.73 10.10
N TYR A 49 6.75 -6.09 9.28
CA TYR A 49 6.91 -7.47 8.84
C TYR A 49 7.29 -8.41 9.99
N LYS A 50 7.81 -7.90 11.09
CA LYS A 50 8.21 -8.72 12.24
C LYS A 50 7.03 -9.07 13.13
N THR A 51 6.09 -8.14 13.29
CA THR A 51 4.97 -8.30 14.23
C THR A 51 3.64 -8.51 13.54
N ASP A 52 3.57 -8.27 12.22
CA ASP A 52 2.33 -8.27 11.45
C ASP A 52 1.32 -7.25 11.96
N GLN A 53 1.78 -6.22 12.63
CA GLN A 53 0.91 -5.18 13.19
C GLN A 53 1.10 -3.87 12.44
N PRO A 54 0.03 -3.07 12.31
CA PRO A 54 0.15 -1.75 11.71
C PRO A 54 1.09 -0.86 12.51
N ILE A 55 1.88 -0.06 11.79
CA ILE A 55 2.80 0.88 12.42
C ILE A 55 2.09 2.21 12.55
N VAL A 56 2.02 2.75 13.76
CA VAL A 56 1.40 4.05 14.04
C VAL A 56 2.45 5.13 13.77
N GLU A 57 2.32 5.79 12.65
CA GLU A 57 3.27 6.83 12.23
C GLU A 57 2.60 7.76 11.23
N VAL A 58 3.18 8.93 11.02
CA VAL A 58 2.81 9.81 9.91
C VAL A 58 3.72 9.46 8.74
N ASN A 59 3.12 9.00 7.63
CA ASN A 59 3.89 8.57 6.47
C ASN A 59 3.17 9.02 5.20
N ASP A 60 3.61 10.13 4.65
CA ASP A 60 2.95 10.73 3.49
C ASP A 60 3.06 9.84 2.26
N GLU A 61 4.17 9.13 2.09
CA GLU A 61 4.32 8.22 0.95
C GLU A 61 3.26 7.12 1.00
N VAL A 62 3.04 6.54 2.16
CA VAL A 62 2.04 5.47 2.33
C VAL A 62 0.64 6.01 2.05
N GLU A 63 0.31 7.20 2.55
CA GLU A 63 -0.99 7.81 2.28
C GLU A 63 -1.18 8.09 0.80
N ASP A 64 -0.14 8.59 0.13
CA ASP A 64 -0.21 8.87 -1.29
C ASP A 64 -0.38 7.60 -2.13
N ILE A 65 0.33 6.54 -1.78
CA ILE A 65 0.16 5.24 -2.45
C ILE A 65 -1.26 4.72 -2.23
N GLY A 66 -1.75 4.79 -1.00
CA GLY A 66 -3.10 4.35 -0.69
C GLY A 66 -4.16 5.11 -1.46
N GLU A 67 -4.01 6.42 -1.58
CA GLU A 67 -4.93 7.23 -2.35
C GLU A 67 -4.90 6.85 -3.83
N ALA A 68 -3.72 6.59 -4.36
CA ALA A 68 -3.60 6.14 -5.76
C ALA A 68 -4.27 4.78 -5.97
N ILE A 69 -4.19 3.88 -4.98
CA ILE A 69 -4.89 2.59 -5.04
C ILE A 69 -6.40 2.80 -5.10
N VAL A 70 -6.93 3.65 -4.22
CA VAL A 70 -8.36 3.94 -4.20
C VAL A 70 -8.81 4.49 -5.55
N ASN A 71 -8.06 5.42 -6.11
CA ASN A 71 -8.39 6.01 -7.41
C ASN A 71 -8.32 4.98 -8.53
N HIS A 72 -7.39 4.05 -8.46
CA HIS A 72 -7.27 2.98 -9.47
C HIS A 72 -8.46 2.03 -9.42
N LEU A 73 -8.94 1.70 -8.22
CA LEU A 73 -10.02 0.74 -8.03
C LEU A 73 -11.41 1.37 -8.16
N ALA A 74 -11.49 2.68 -8.21
CA ALA A 74 -12.75 3.40 -8.31
C ALA A 74 -13.44 3.23 -9.65
#